data_5e345b97fb1ad539f44396fbebf75308
#
_entry.id   5e345b97fb1ad539f44396fbebf75308
#
_cell.length_a   1.000
_cell.length_b   1.000
_cell.length_c   1.000
_cell.angle_alpha   90.00
_cell.angle_beta   90.00
_cell.angle_gamma   90.00
#
_symmetry.space_group_name_H-M   'P 1'
#
loop_
_entity.id
_entity.type
_entity.pdbx_description
1 polymer ?
#
loop_
_entity_poly.entity_id
_entity_poly.type
_entity_poly.pdbx_seq_one_letter_code
_entity_poly.pdbx_strand_id
1 'polypeptide(L)'
;MKPKRLCVPLLVVLLLAGALQCFAAPGAKSPKKAILLVAFGTTVPEAQKSFALIEAEVKKSFPGVETRWAFESRIIRTKLAAEGKALLSPASALAQLMDEGYTHVAVVSLQTIPGREFHDLNQNARLFGQMAGGFEQIQVAWPLLSSHEDIKRAAEAMLKNIPAGRKPEDAVLLMGHGNGKHPSDAIYLAMYHTMQEMDPNVFVATVEGYPGIDDILPKLKEKKVRKVYLMPFMAVAGDHALNDMAGDKPQSWKSILGREGFATEPVLKGTGEYPEIVDIWIDHLREVFNRL
;
A
#
# COMPACT_ATOMS: atom_id res chain seq x y z
N MET A 1 30.41 -30.48 90.53
CA MET A 1 29.52 -30.21 89.46
C MET A 1 30.32 -29.36 88.42
N LYS A 2 30.66 -29.97 87.29
CA LYS A 2 31.39 -29.30 86.20
C LYS A 2 30.37 -28.94 85.07
N PRO A 3 30.41 -27.71 84.54
CA PRO A 3 29.53 -27.37 83.44
C PRO A 3 30.03 -27.91 82.07
N LYS A 4 29.14 -28.50 81.30
CA LYS A 4 29.37 -29.04 79.97
C LYS A 4 29.42 -27.84 78.98
N ARG A 5 30.55 -27.73 78.28
CA ARG A 5 30.69 -26.77 77.16
C ARG A 5 30.00 -27.35 75.91
N LEU A 6 29.03 -26.64 75.41
CA LEU A 6 28.34 -26.91 74.15
C LEU A 6 29.12 -26.34 72.98
N CYS A 7 29.72 -27.18 72.14
CA CYS A 7 30.34 -26.76 70.87
C CYS A 7 29.24 -26.61 69.82
N VAL A 8 29.10 -25.41 69.31
CA VAL A 8 28.28 -25.11 68.16
C VAL A 8 29.17 -25.18 66.90
N PRO A 9 28.86 -25.99 65.89
CA PRO A 9 29.63 -25.99 64.65
C PRO A 9 29.23 -24.78 63.80
N LEU A 10 30.24 -24.02 63.41
CA LEU A 10 30.12 -22.88 62.49
C LEU A 10 29.89 -23.40 61.07
N LEU A 11 28.66 -23.26 60.54
CA LEU A 11 28.30 -23.64 59.17
C LEU A 11 28.76 -22.51 58.24
N VAL A 12 29.86 -22.74 57.52
CA VAL A 12 30.32 -21.84 56.47
C VAL A 12 29.50 -22.08 55.21
N VAL A 13 28.56 -21.17 54.90
CA VAL A 13 27.83 -21.17 53.65
C VAL A 13 28.71 -20.46 52.62
N LEU A 14 29.33 -21.24 51.72
CA LEU A 14 29.96 -20.73 50.50
C LEU A 14 28.89 -20.32 49.52
N LEU A 15 28.65 -19.02 49.37
CA LEU A 15 27.87 -18.43 48.26
C LEU A 15 28.70 -18.51 46.96
N LEU A 16 28.47 -19.52 46.15
CA LEU A 16 28.89 -19.59 44.75
C LEU A 16 28.03 -18.61 43.96
N ALA A 17 28.52 -17.38 43.79
CA ALA A 17 28.02 -16.46 42.81
C ALA A 17 28.39 -16.99 41.40
N GLY A 18 27.53 -17.85 40.84
CA GLY A 18 27.65 -18.27 39.47
C GLY A 18 27.33 -17.07 38.56
N ALA A 19 28.34 -16.43 38.01
CA ALA A 19 28.17 -15.53 36.89
C ALA A 19 27.63 -16.32 35.71
N LEU A 20 26.32 -16.18 35.44
CA LEU A 20 25.74 -16.58 34.14
C LEU A 20 26.41 -15.68 33.09
N GLN A 21 27.52 -16.12 32.54
CA GLN A 21 27.99 -15.61 31.27
C GLN A 21 26.98 -16.09 30.24
N CYS A 22 26.12 -15.16 29.78
CA CYS A 22 25.39 -15.34 28.51
C CYS A 22 26.43 -15.53 27.41
N PHE A 23 26.75 -16.75 27.07
CA PHE A 23 27.44 -17.08 25.83
C PHE A 23 26.48 -16.69 24.70
N ALA A 24 26.64 -15.47 24.14
CA ALA A 24 26.12 -15.16 22.84
C ALA A 24 26.72 -16.20 21.87
N ALA A 25 25.85 -16.96 21.20
CA ALA A 25 26.31 -17.93 20.21
C ALA A 25 27.21 -17.21 19.19
N PRO A 26 28.41 -17.72 18.91
CA PRO A 26 29.29 -17.08 17.94
C PRO A 26 28.64 -17.18 16.56
N GLY A 27 28.18 -16.04 16.01
CA GLY A 27 27.76 -15.98 14.62
C GLY A 27 26.39 -15.38 14.28
N ALA A 28 25.61 -14.87 15.24
CA ALA A 28 24.40 -14.11 14.89
C ALA A 28 24.84 -12.79 14.20
N LYS A 29 24.87 -12.78 12.88
CA LYS A 29 25.05 -11.53 12.12
C LYS A 29 23.90 -10.60 12.48
N SER A 30 24.20 -9.31 12.65
CA SER A 30 23.16 -8.30 12.84
C SER A 30 22.12 -8.39 11.70
N PRO A 31 20.82 -8.30 11.99
CA PRO A 31 19.79 -8.36 10.97
C PRO A 31 20.06 -7.37 9.83
N LYS A 32 20.16 -7.86 8.60
CA LYS A 32 20.28 -7.02 7.42
C LYS A 32 18.89 -6.79 6.86
N LYS A 33 18.35 -5.60 7.10
CA LYS A 33 16.95 -5.24 6.78
C LYS A 33 16.84 -4.53 5.44
N ALA A 34 15.75 -4.81 4.70
CA ALA A 34 15.38 -4.09 3.49
C ALA A 34 13.87 -3.82 3.43
N ILE A 35 13.50 -2.82 2.65
CA ILE A 35 12.13 -2.49 2.28
C ILE A 35 11.96 -2.77 0.79
N LEU A 36 10.92 -3.53 0.43
CA LEU A 36 10.54 -3.78 -0.95
C LEU A 36 9.20 -3.09 -1.24
N LEU A 37 9.23 -2.03 -2.06
CA LEU A 37 8.03 -1.33 -2.53
C LEU A 37 7.47 -2.06 -3.74
N VAL A 38 6.22 -2.48 -3.66
CA VAL A 38 5.54 -3.24 -4.72
C VAL A 38 4.35 -2.45 -5.24
N ALA A 39 4.38 -2.15 -6.54
CA ALA A 39 3.30 -1.49 -7.26
C ALA A 39 2.91 -2.28 -8.51
N PHE A 40 1.72 -2.03 -9.04
CA PHE A 40 1.34 -2.61 -10.34
C PHE A 40 2.28 -2.16 -11.46
N GLY A 41 2.66 -0.87 -11.44
CA GLY A 41 3.53 -0.24 -12.42
C GLY A 41 2.76 0.68 -13.40
N THR A 42 3.51 1.46 -14.17
CA THR A 42 2.95 2.31 -15.24
C THR A 42 4.00 2.55 -16.32
N THR A 43 3.56 2.64 -17.58
CA THR A 43 4.37 3.12 -18.70
C THR A 43 4.24 4.62 -18.92
N VAL A 44 3.36 5.30 -18.19
CA VAL A 44 3.12 6.76 -18.30
C VAL A 44 4.20 7.50 -17.51
N PRO A 45 5.05 8.32 -18.18
CA PRO A 45 6.17 9.00 -17.53
C PRO A 45 5.73 9.94 -16.40
N GLU A 46 4.66 10.71 -16.63
CA GLU A 46 4.13 11.68 -15.67
C GLU A 46 3.63 11.00 -14.39
N ALA A 47 3.06 9.80 -14.51
CA ALA A 47 2.54 9.03 -13.39
C ALA A 47 3.67 8.45 -12.49
N GLN A 48 4.91 8.40 -12.98
CA GLN A 48 6.07 7.95 -12.19
C GLN A 48 6.40 8.92 -11.05
N LYS A 49 5.89 10.15 -11.06
CA LYS A 49 6.02 11.10 -9.95
C LYS A 49 5.50 10.53 -8.63
N SER A 50 4.40 9.78 -8.67
CA SER A 50 3.87 9.10 -7.47
C SER A 50 4.91 8.18 -6.82
N PHE A 51 5.64 7.41 -7.62
CA PHE A 51 6.68 6.51 -7.10
C PHE A 51 7.83 7.28 -6.45
N ALA A 52 8.28 8.36 -7.07
CA ALA A 52 9.34 9.20 -6.52
C ALA A 52 8.94 9.83 -5.18
N LEU A 53 7.70 10.30 -5.04
CA LEU A 53 7.18 10.87 -3.80
C LEU A 53 7.06 9.82 -2.70
N ILE A 54 6.50 8.65 -3.02
CA ILE A 54 6.40 7.53 -2.07
C ILE A 54 7.80 7.12 -1.59
N GLU A 55 8.76 6.94 -2.51
CA GLU A 55 10.13 6.56 -2.17
C GLU A 55 10.81 7.59 -1.27
N ALA A 56 10.62 8.88 -1.54
CA ALA A 56 11.17 9.95 -0.74
C ALA A 56 10.64 9.91 0.71
N GLU A 57 9.34 9.69 0.91
CA GLU A 57 8.76 9.56 2.25
C GLU A 57 9.19 8.28 2.95
N VAL A 58 9.35 7.15 2.23
CA VAL A 58 9.91 5.91 2.79
C VAL A 58 11.34 6.15 3.26
N LYS A 59 12.21 6.73 2.44
CA LYS A 59 13.62 7.02 2.80
C LYS A 59 13.72 8.00 3.97
N LYS A 60 12.84 8.96 4.06
CA LYS A 60 12.76 9.91 5.18
C LYS A 60 12.32 9.22 6.47
N SER A 61 11.36 8.30 6.40
CA SER A 61 10.81 7.57 7.55
C SER A 61 11.72 6.44 8.03
N PHE A 62 12.55 5.87 7.13
CA PHE A 62 13.44 4.74 7.39
C PHE A 62 14.87 5.04 6.88
N PRO A 63 15.58 6.02 7.49
CA PRO A 63 16.88 6.44 7.02
C PRO A 63 17.91 5.31 7.09
N GLY A 64 18.69 5.15 6.02
CA GLY A 64 19.74 4.14 5.94
C GLY A 64 19.25 2.70 5.67
N VAL A 65 17.95 2.47 5.54
CA VAL A 65 17.41 1.17 5.16
C VAL A 65 17.41 1.05 3.63
N GLU A 66 17.92 -0.08 3.12
CA GLU A 66 17.85 -0.39 1.69
C GLU A 66 16.40 -0.43 1.24
N THR A 67 16.10 0.31 0.17
CA THR A 67 14.75 0.39 -0.40
C THR A 67 14.81 0.01 -1.88
N ARG A 68 13.99 -0.94 -2.30
CA ARG A 68 13.89 -1.42 -3.69
C ARG A 68 12.48 -1.38 -4.20
N TRP A 69 12.36 -1.34 -5.52
CA TRP A 69 11.10 -1.41 -6.24
C TRP A 69 10.93 -2.76 -6.92
N ALA A 70 9.68 -3.21 -6.92
CA ALA A 70 9.22 -4.30 -7.78
C ALA A 70 7.85 -3.97 -8.37
N PHE A 71 7.56 -4.53 -9.53
CA PHE A 71 6.35 -4.24 -10.28
C PHE A 71 5.62 -5.52 -10.68
N GLU A 72 4.34 -5.58 -10.40
CA GLU A 72 3.55 -6.81 -10.59
C GLU A 72 3.23 -7.05 -12.07
N SER A 73 2.84 -6.00 -12.81
CA SER A 73 2.40 -6.14 -14.19
C SER A 73 3.51 -6.62 -15.13
N ARG A 74 3.42 -7.86 -15.57
CA ARG A 74 4.32 -8.42 -16.58
C ARG A 74 4.29 -7.63 -17.88
N ILE A 75 3.12 -7.16 -18.29
CA ILE A 75 2.93 -6.38 -19.53
C ILE A 75 3.75 -5.09 -19.44
N ILE A 76 3.63 -4.36 -18.33
CA ILE A 76 4.38 -3.11 -18.12
C ILE A 76 5.87 -3.37 -18.08
N ARG A 77 6.32 -4.38 -17.33
CA ARG A 77 7.74 -4.74 -17.29
C ARG A 77 8.30 -5.08 -18.66
N THR A 78 7.55 -5.84 -19.48
CA THR A 78 7.96 -6.20 -20.84
C THR A 78 8.06 -4.97 -21.76
N LYS A 79 7.07 -4.06 -21.70
CA LYS A 79 7.10 -2.82 -22.49
C LYS A 79 8.29 -1.95 -22.11
N LEU A 80 8.53 -1.73 -20.82
CA LEU A 80 9.64 -0.89 -20.34
C LEU A 80 11.01 -1.55 -20.58
N ALA A 81 11.11 -2.87 -20.52
CA ALA A 81 12.34 -3.58 -20.89
C ALA A 81 12.71 -3.38 -22.38
N ALA A 82 11.71 -3.32 -23.27
CA ALA A 82 11.94 -3.00 -24.68
C ALA A 82 12.46 -1.54 -24.88
N GLU A 83 12.23 -0.67 -23.91
CA GLU A 83 12.76 0.71 -23.87
C GLU A 83 14.10 0.81 -23.09
N GLY A 84 14.71 -0.32 -22.74
CA GLY A 84 15.96 -0.37 -21.98
C GLY A 84 15.80 -0.19 -20.46
N LYS A 85 14.58 -0.18 -19.93
CA LYS A 85 14.27 -0.04 -18.50
C LYS A 85 13.89 -1.40 -17.90
N ALA A 86 14.87 -2.16 -17.42
CA ALA A 86 14.61 -3.44 -16.77
C ALA A 86 14.00 -3.26 -15.38
N LEU A 87 12.76 -3.70 -15.21
CA LEU A 87 12.05 -3.69 -13.93
C LEU A 87 11.91 -5.10 -13.37
N LEU A 88 12.09 -5.24 -12.08
CA LEU A 88 11.97 -6.53 -11.38
C LEU A 88 10.51 -6.87 -11.07
N SER A 89 10.19 -8.16 -11.13
CA SER A 89 8.99 -8.68 -10.48
C SER A 89 9.21 -8.78 -8.95
N PRO A 90 8.15 -8.85 -8.13
CA PRO A 90 8.32 -9.09 -6.69
C PRO A 90 9.17 -10.32 -6.39
N ALA A 91 8.95 -11.45 -7.07
CA ALA A 91 9.74 -12.66 -6.89
C ALA A 91 11.23 -12.46 -7.26
N SER A 92 11.51 -11.78 -8.38
CA SER A 92 12.91 -11.51 -8.78
C SER A 92 13.60 -10.55 -7.81
N ALA A 93 12.90 -9.55 -7.29
CA ALA A 93 13.46 -8.62 -6.31
C ALA A 93 13.75 -9.31 -4.96
N LEU A 94 12.84 -10.19 -4.50
CA LEU A 94 13.05 -10.98 -3.29
C LEU A 94 14.23 -11.94 -3.44
N ALA A 95 14.34 -12.63 -4.58
CA ALA A 95 15.49 -13.51 -4.86
C ALA A 95 16.82 -12.75 -4.81
N GLN A 96 16.88 -11.56 -5.43
CA GLN A 96 18.10 -10.73 -5.38
C GLN A 96 18.43 -10.26 -3.96
N LEU A 97 17.43 -9.82 -3.18
CA LEU A 97 17.66 -9.45 -1.78
C LEU A 97 18.22 -10.62 -0.96
N MET A 98 17.71 -11.83 -1.21
CA MET A 98 18.18 -13.05 -0.56
C MET A 98 19.61 -13.38 -0.93
N ASP A 99 19.98 -13.34 -2.22
CA ASP A 99 21.33 -13.58 -2.72
C ASP A 99 22.35 -12.55 -2.18
N GLU A 100 21.91 -11.31 -1.96
CA GLU A 100 22.72 -10.25 -1.36
C GLU A 100 22.82 -10.35 0.17
N GLY A 101 22.19 -11.36 0.77
CA GLY A 101 22.29 -11.68 2.20
C GLY A 101 21.42 -10.79 3.09
N TYR A 102 20.34 -10.21 2.57
CA TYR A 102 19.30 -9.62 3.43
C TYR A 102 18.57 -10.74 4.15
N THR A 103 18.33 -10.53 5.45
CA THR A 103 17.71 -11.54 6.32
C THR A 103 16.29 -11.14 6.73
N HIS A 104 15.99 -9.85 6.71
CA HIS A 104 14.71 -9.31 7.16
C HIS A 104 14.13 -8.35 6.10
N VAL A 105 12.91 -8.59 5.63
CA VAL A 105 12.32 -7.80 4.57
C VAL A 105 10.90 -7.37 4.92
N ALA A 106 10.65 -6.05 4.87
CA ALA A 106 9.31 -5.48 4.87
C ALA A 106 8.87 -5.25 3.41
N VAL A 107 7.80 -5.89 2.99
CA VAL A 107 7.20 -5.71 1.67
C VAL A 107 6.03 -4.76 1.79
N VAL A 108 6.00 -3.70 1.02
CA VAL A 108 4.92 -2.70 1.02
C VAL A 108 4.07 -2.90 -0.23
N SER A 109 2.81 -3.27 -0.03
CA SER A 109 1.82 -3.30 -1.11
C SER A 109 1.25 -1.89 -1.32
N LEU A 110 1.51 -1.29 -2.48
CA LEU A 110 0.98 0.02 -2.86
C LEU A 110 -0.37 -0.09 -3.61
N GLN A 111 -1.10 -1.15 -3.35
CA GLN A 111 -2.44 -1.37 -3.88
C GLN A 111 -3.47 -0.59 -3.04
N THR A 112 -4.63 -0.31 -3.64
CA THR A 112 -5.71 0.40 -2.95
C THR A 112 -6.47 -0.52 -2.01
N ILE A 113 -6.73 -1.77 -2.42
CA ILE A 113 -7.53 -2.76 -1.67
C ILE A 113 -6.78 -4.09 -1.54
N PRO A 114 -7.04 -4.92 -0.51
CA PRO A 114 -6.52 -6.29 -0.40
C PRO A 114 -7.21 -7.21 -1.41
N GLY A 115 -6.95 -6.97 -2.69
CA GLY A 115 -7.44 -7.74 -3.81
C GLY A 115 -6.63 -9.01 -4.06
N ARG A 116 -6.87 -9.63 -5.21
CA ARG A 116 -6.19 -10.86 -5.63
C ARG A 116 -4.68 -10.68 -5.67
N GLU A 117 -4.20 -9.57 -6.25
CA GLU A 117 -2.77 -9.29 -6.39
C GLU A 117 -2.08 -9.19 -5.04
N PHE A 118 -2.72 -8.56 -4.05
CA PHE A 118 -2.21 -8.51 -2.67
C PHE A 118 -2.10 -9.92 -2.06
N HIS A 119 -3.11 -10.76 -2.24
CA HIS A 119 -3.08 -12.12 -1.70
C HIS A 119 -2.00 -12.96 -2.37
N ASP A 120 -1.81 -12.83 -3.68
CA ASP A 120 -0.74 -13.49 -4.42
C ASP A 120 0.65 -13.02 -3.95
N LEU A 121 0.82 -11.70 -3.75
CA LEU A 121 2.05 -11.11 -3.21
C LEU A 121 2.35 -11.65 -1.81
N ASN A 122 1.36 -11.65 -0.92
CA ASN A 122 1.51 -12.13 0.45
C ASN A 122 1.86 -13.62 0.50
N GLN A 123 1.21 -14.45 -0.32
CA GLN A 123 1.52 -15.86 -0.44
C GLN A 123 2.95 -16.08 -0.93
N ASN A 124 3.36 -15.41 -2.00
CA ASN A 124 4.70 -15.51 -2.55
C ASN A 124 5.77 -15.07 -1.54
N ALA A 125 5.56 -13.95 -0.85
CA ALA A 125 6.49 -13.48 0.19
C ALA A 125 6.68 -14.52 1.30
N ARG A 126 5.59 -15.14 1.77
CA ARG A 126 5.67 -16.21 2.77
C ARG A 126 6.49 -17.41 2.30
N LEU A 127 6.37 -17.80 1.03
CA LEU A 127 7.16 -18.90 0.47
C LEU A 127 8.67 -18.58 0.51
N PHE A 128 9.08 -17.34 0.24
CA PHE A 128 10.48 -16.93 0.39
C PHE A 128 11.01 -17.04 1.82
N GLY A 129 10.18 -16.81 2.83
CA GLY A 129 10.54 -17.05 4.23
C GLY A 129 10.62 -18.53 4.62
N GLN A 130 10.01 -19.44 3.84
CA GLN A 130 9.99 -20.88 4.09
C GLN A 130 11.06 -21.65 3.32
N MET A 131 11.73 -21.02 2.36
CA MET A 131 12.77 -21.65 1.56
C MET A 131 14.02 -21.94 2.41
N ALA A 132 14.74 -23.01 2.09
CA ALA A 132 16.07 -23.24 2.63
C ALA A 132 17.00 -22.07 2.25
N GLY A 133 17.60 -21.40 3.24
CA GLY A 133 18.36 -20.18 3.03
C GLY A 133 17.50 -18.93 2.74
N GLY A 134 16.18 -19.02 2.95
CA GLY A 134 15.24 -17.89 2.83
C GLY A 134 15.43 -16.81 3.89
N PHE A 135 14.54 -15.83 3.90
CA PHE A 135 14.57 -14.77 4.89
C PHE A 135 14.25 -15.32 6.30
N GLU A 136 14.99 -14.82 7.30
CA GLU A 136 14.67 -15.10 8.71
C GLU A 136 13.31 -14.52 9.10
N GLN A 137 13.02 -13.30 8.57
CA GLN A 137 11.72 -12.66 8.71
C GLN A 137 11.34 -11.94 7.41
N ILE A 138 10.10 -12.12 6.97
CA ILE A 138 9.48 -11.39 5.90
C ILE A 138 8.05 -11.05 6.28
N GLN A 139 7.70 -9.76 6.18
CA GLN A 139 6.38 -9.25 6.52
C GLN A 139 5.83 -8.44 5.34
N VAL A 140 4.53 -8.58 5.06
CA VAL A 140 3.86 -7.79 4.01
C VAL A 140 2.92 -6.81 4.69
N ALA A 141 3.14 -5.52 4.43
CA ALA A 141 2.28 -4.46 4.89
C ALA A 141 0.94 -4.49 4.13
N TRP A 142 -0.12 -4.18 4.83
CA TRP A 142 -1.45 -4.11 4.25
C TRP A 142 -1.56 -3.01 3.18
N PRO A 143 -2.44 -3.17 2.18
CA PRO A 143 -2.73 -2.12 1.20
C PRO A 143 -3.51 -0.95 1.83
N LEU A 144 -3.76 0.11 1.04
CA LEU A 144 -4.30 1.38 1.53
C LEU A 144 -5.57 1.23 2.37
N LEU A 145 -6.57 0.49 1.87
CA LEU A 145 -7.87 0.31 2.53
C LEU A 145 -7.96 -1.07 3.18
N SER A 146 -7.39 -1.23 4.34
CA SER A 146 -7.35 -2.53 5.03
C SER A 146 -8.10 -2.55 6.37
N SER A 147 -8.54 -1.39 6.85
CA SER A 147 -9.34 -1.25 8.06
C SER A 147 -10.40 -0.15 7.89
N HIS A 148 -11.35 -0.09 8.83
CA HIS A 148 -12.32 1.00 8.87
C HIS A 148 -11.65 2.37 9.05
N GLU A 149 -10.61 2.42 9.90
CA GLU A 149 -9.86 3.65 10.14
C GLU A 149 -9.11 4.10 8.89
N ASP A 150 -8.52 3.18 8.14
CA ASP A 150 -7.86 3.50 6.87
C ASP A 150 -8.84 4.05 5.84
N ILE A 151 -10.03 3.45 5.74
CA ILE A 151 -11.09 3.95 4.85
C ILE A 151 -11.45 5.38 5.21
N LYS A 152 -11.63 5.69 6.50
CA LYS A 152 -11.93 7.04 6.98
C LYS A 152 -10.80 8.01 6.69
N ARG A 153 -9.57 7.67 7.03
CA ARG A 153 -8.37 8.49 6.75
C ARG A 153 -8.20 8.75 5.25
N ALA A 154 -8.38 7.73 4.41
CA ALA A 154 -8.30 7.88 2.97
C ALA A 154 -9.43 8.76 2.43
N ALA A 155 -10.65 8.67 2.97
CA ALA A 155 -11.76 9.54 2.61
C ALA A 155 -11.45 11.00 2.95
N GLU A 156 -11.00 11.28 4.17
CA GLU A 156 -10.59 12.63 4.62
C GLU A 156 -9.45 13.18 3.73
N ALA A 157 -8.45 12.35 3.42
CA ALA A 157 -7.34 12.73 2.54
C ALA A 157 -7.82 13.07 1.12
N MET A 158 -8.72 12.26 0.55
CA MET A 158 -9.26 12.54 -0.78
C MET A 158 -10.10 13.82 -0.79
N LEU A 159 -10.94 14.06 0.22
CA LEU A 159 -11.75 15.28 0.34
C LEU A 159 -10.85 16.54 0.42
N LYS A 160 -9.76 16.48 1.18
CA LYS A 160 -8.79 17.58 1.31
C LYS A 160 -8.13 17.92 -0.03
N ASN A 161 -8.00 16.95 -0.93
CA ASN A 161 -7.31 17.08 -2.22
C ASN A 161 -8.26 17.27 -3.42
N ILE A 162 -9.54 17.46 -3.18
CA ILE A 162 -10.48 17.89 -4.22
C ILE A 162 -10.08 19.29 -4.71
N PRO A 163 -10.17 19.57 -6.04
CA PRO A 163 -9.84 20.89 -6.57
C PRO A 163 -10.58 22.02 -5.87
N ALA A 164 -9.85 23.05 -5.46
CA ALA A 164 -10.40 24.21 -4.73
C ALA A 164 -11.49 24.98 -5.51
N GLY A 165 -11.54 24.82 -6.85
CA GLY A 165 -12.57 25.39 -7.70
C GLY A 165 -13.90 24.63 -7.75
N ARG A 166 -14.01 23.47 -7.08
CA ARG A 166 -15.24 22.69 -6.99
C ARG A 166 -16.31 23.48 -6.20
N LYS A 167 -17.48 23.56 -6.76
CA LYS A 167 -18.64 24.12 -6.07
C LYS A 167 -19.38 23.01 -5.29
N PRO A 168 -20.15 23.33 -4.24
CA PRO A 168 -20.90 22.34 -3.47
C PRO A 168 -21.86 21.48 -4.30
N GLU A 169 -22.44 22.04 -5.36
CA GLU A 169 -23.32 21.32 -6.29
C GLU A 169 -22.61 20.47 -7.35
N ASP A 170 -21.28 20.63 -7.50
CA ASP A 170 -20.50 19.81 -8.42
C ASP A 170 -20.19 18.46 -7.76
N ALA A 171 -20.20 17.39 -8.56
CA ALA A 171 -19.80 16.08 -8.07
C ALA A 171 -18.31 15.82 -8.25
N VAL A 172 -17.80 14.90 -7.43
CA VAL A 172 -16.51 14.24 -7.62
C VAL A 172 -16.77 12.76 -7.82
N LEU A 173 -16.15 12.18 -8.84
CA LEU A 173 -16.19 10.75 -9.08
C LEU A 173 -14.78 10.18 -9.00
N LEU A 174 -14.54 9.40 -7.95
CA LEU A 174 -13.29 8.71 -7.72
C LEU A 174 -13.29 7.41 -8.53
N MET A 175 -12.23 7.22 -9.35
CA MET A 175 -12.05 6.03 -10.15
C MET A 175 -11.10 5.05 -9.46
N GLY A 176 -11.62 3.99 -8.84
CA GLY A 176 -10.86 2.81 -8.44
C GLY A 176 -10.64 1.85 -9.61
N HIS A 177 -9.67 0.95 -9.48
CA HIS A 177 -9.44 -0.09 -10.48
C HIS A 177 -10.57 -1.12 -10.48
N GLY A 178 -10.91 -1.63 -9.31
CA GLY A 178 -11.76 -2.80 -9.16
C GLY A 178 -10.96 -4.11 -9.25
N ASN A 179 -11.61 -5.22 -8.95
CA ASN A 179 -10.97 -6.53 -8.97
C ASN A 179 -11.87 -7.61 -9.64
N GLY A 180 -12.65 -7.18 -10.61
CA GLY A 180 -13.55 -8.03 -11.36
C GLY A 180 -14.59 -8.72 -10.50
N LYS A 181 -14.51 -10.04 -10.35
CA LYS A 181 -15.45 -10.83 -9.55
C LYS A 181 -14.95 -11.11 -8.12
N HIS A 182 -13.86 -10.50 -7.71
CA HIS A 182 -13.29 -10.74 -6.39
C HIS A 182 -14.09 -10.01 -5.30
N PRO A 183 -14.39 -10.64 -4.15
CA PRO A 183 -15.21 -10.04 -3.10
C PRO A 183 -14.59 -8.78 -2.47
N SER A 184 -13.30 -8.50 -2.67
CA SER A 184 -12.64 -7.29 -2.19
C SER A 184 -13.21 -5.99 -2.76
N ASP A 185 -13.98 -6.03 -3.86
CA ASP A 185 -14.69 -4.86 -4.39
C ASP A 185 -15.71 -4.29 -3.39
N ALA A 186 -16.16 -5.09 -2.41
CA ALA A 186 -16.96 -4.60 -1.29
C ALA A 186 -16.28 -3.46 -0.50
N ILE A 187 -14.95 -3.35 -0.56
CA ILE A 187 -14.20 -2.27 0.09
C ILE A 187 -14.43 -0.93 -0.63
N TYR A 188 -14.60 -0.95 -1.96
CA TYR A 188 -15.00 0.26 -2.69
C TYR A 188 -16.42 0.71 -2.32
N LEU A 189 -17.34 -0.23 -2.01
CA LEU A 189 -18.67 0.12 -1.48
C LEU A 189 -18.56 0.75 -0.08
N ALA A 190 -17.70 0.21 0.79
CA ALA A 190 -17.45 0.80 2.10
C ALA A 190 -16.86 2.21 1.98
N MET A 191 -15.87 2.39 1.08
CA MET A 191 -15.30 3.71 0.78
C MET A 191 -16.35 4.67 0.21
N TYR A 192 -17.20 4.19 -0.70
CA TYR A 192 -18.29 4.99 -1.26
C TYR A 192 -19.27 5.44 -0.18
N HIS A 193 -19.71 4.52 0.69
CA HIS A 193 -20.58 4.85 1.82
C HIS A 193 -19.96 5.91 2.74
N THR A 194 -18.69 5.71 3.13
CA THR A 194 -17.98 6.69 3.97
C THR A 194 -17.88 8.06 3.30
N MET A 195 -17.61 8.11 1.99
CA MET A 195 -17.61 9.37 1.23
C MET A 195 -18.97 10.05 1.25
N GLN A 196 -20.05 9.29 1.04
CA GLN A 196 -21.43 9.85 1.02
C GLN A 196 -21.86 10.42 2.39
N GLU A 197 -21.34 9.89 3.49
CA GLU A 197 -21.57 10.43 4.83
C GLU A 197 -20.84 11.77 5.06
N MET A 198 -19.66 11.94 4.46
CA MET A 198 -18.85 13.16 4.59
C MET A 198 -19.22 14.23 3.58
N ASP A 199 -19.44 13.84 2.33
CA ASP A 199 -19.86 14.72 1.22
C ASP A 199 -20.77 13.94 0.26
N PRO A 200 -22.08 14.23 0.25
CA PRO A 200 -23.05 13.48 -0.55
C PRO A 200 -22.87 13.63 -2.07
N ASN A 201 -22.00 14.53 -2.52
CA ASN A 201 -21.66 14.72 -3.92
C ASN A 201 -20.31 14.10 -4.33
N VAL A 202 -19.71 13.27 -3.46
CA VAL A 202 -18.52 12.46 -3.79
C VAL A 202 -18.92 11.01 -3.99
N PHE A 203 -18.60 10.47 -5.15
CA PHE A 203 -18.94 9.11 -5.59
C PHE A 203 -17.67 8.29 -5.79
N VAL A 204 -17.80 6.98 -5.66
CA VAL A 204 -16.72 6.03 -5.97
C VAL A 204 -17.25 5.02 -6.97
N ALA A 205 -16.53 4.81 -8.05
CA ALA A 205 -16.78 3.73 -9.00
C ALA A 205 -15.48 3.08 -9.44
N THR A 206 -15.56 1.93 -10.10
CA THR A 206 -14.42 1.14 -10.54
C THR A 206 -14.46 0.92 -12.05
N VAL A 207 -13.28 0.73 -12.64
CA VAL A 207 -13.14 0.42 -14.08
C VAL A 207 -13.52 -1.01 -14.36
N GLU A 208 -13.01 -1.95 -13.55
CA GLU A 208 -13.12 -3.40 -13.78
C GLU A 208 -13.86 -4.14 -12.66
N GLY A 209 -14.64 -3.44 -11.85
CA GLY A 209 -15.31 -4.02 -10.69
C GLY A 209 -16.70 -3.44 -10.43
N TYR A 210 -17.08 -3.40 -9.16
CA TYR A 210 -18.35 -2.86 -8.70
C TYR A 210 -18.15 -1.89 -7.52
N PRO A 211 -18.86 -0.73 -7.50
CA PRO A 211 -19.79 -0.23 -8.53
C PRO A 211 -19.08 0.26 -9.78
N GLY A 212 -19.73 0.18 -10.92
CA GLY A 212 -19.30 0.78 -12.18
C GLY A 212 -19.84 2.19 -12.40
N ILE A 213 -19.44 2.84 -13.51
CA ILE A 213 -19.96 4.17 -13.86
C ILE A 213 -21.49 4.15 -14.10
N ASP A 214 -22.01 3.05 -14.63
CA ASP A 214 -23.45 2.91 -14.91
C ASP A 214 -24.31 2.89 -13.63
N ASP A 215 -23.73 2.46 -12.50
CA ASP A 215 -24.38 2.51 -11.18
C ASP A 215 -24.41 3.93 -10.59
N ILE A 216 -23.53 4.80 -11.06
CA ILE A 216 -23.40 6.19 -10.56
C ILE A 216 -24.20 7.18 -11.41
N LEU A 217 -24.31 6.96 -12.71
CA LEU A 217 -25.03 7.85 -13.63
C LEU A 217 -26.45 8.22 -13.17
N PRO A 218 -27.31 7.26 -12.73
CA PRO A 218 -28.67 7.60 -12.24
C PRO A 218 -28.63 8.53 -11.03
N LYS A 219 -27.66 8.34 -10.13
CA LYS A 219 -27.49 9.13 -8.91
C LYS A 219 -27.06 10.58 -9.20
N LEU A 220 -26.16 10.77 -10.18
CA LEU A 220 -25.76 12.09 -10.66
C LEU A 220 -26.96 12.85 -11.27
N LYS A 221 -27.81 12.16 -12.05
CA LYS A 221 -29.03 12.73 -12.63
C LYS A 221 -30.05 13.11 -11.56
N GLU A 222 -30.30 12.23 -10.58
CA GLU A 222 -31.20 12.48 -9.45
C GLU A 222 -30.80 13.73 -8.67
N LYS A 223 -29.47 13.88 -8.40
CA LYS A 223 -28.91 15.05 -7.71
C LYS A 223 -28.82 16.31 -8.60
N LYS A 224 -29.21 16.22 -9.87
CA LYS A 224 -29.15 17.33 -10.85
C LYS A 224 -27.76 17.95 -10.97
N VAL A 225 -26.72 17.14 -10.80
CA VAL A 225 -25.32 17.55 -10.99
C VAL A 225 -25.13 18.06 -12.42
N ARG A 226 -24.32 19.09 -12.60
CA ARG A 226 -23.96 19.62 -13.93
C ARG A 226 -22.52 19.41 -14.28
N LYS A 227 -21.62 19.37 -13.30
CA LYS A 227 -20.20 19.20 -13.49
C LYS A 227 -19.66 18.07 -12.58
N VAL A 228 -18.79 17.24 -13.14
CA VAL A 228 -18.16 16.12 -12.44
C VAL A 228 -16.64 16.25 -12.54
N TYR A 229 -15.97 16.32 -11.41
CA TYR A 229 -14.52 16.17 -11.32
C TYR A 229 -14.20 14.67 -11.31
N LEU A 230 -13.30 14.25 -12.20
CA LEU A 230 -12.87 12.85 -12.31
C LEU A 230 -11.48 12.71 -11.69
N MET A 231 -11.35 11.90 -10.65
CA MET A 231 -10.09 11.71 -9.93
C MET A 231 -9.72 10.23 -9.84
N PRO A 232 -8.50 9.82 -10.20
CA PRO A 232 -8.04 8.46 -9.96
C PRO A 232 -7.99 8.14 -8.47
N PHE A 233 -8.50 6.99 -8.08
CA PHE A 233 -8.32 6.42 -6.74
C PHE A 233 -7.45 5.16 -6.86
N MET A 234 -6.25 5.39 -7.38
CA MET A 234 -5.19 4.43 -7.67
C MET A 234 -3.85 5.08 -7.35
N ALA A 235 -2.85 4.31 -6.94
CA ALA A 235 -1.53 4.82 -6.55
C ALA A 235 -0.90 5.74 -7.61
N VAL A 236 -1.16 5.48 -8.89
CA VAL A 236 -0.67 6.25 -10.04
C VAL A 236 -1.80 6.60 -10.99
N ALA A 237 -1.74 7.79 -11.60
CA ALA A 237 -2.61 8.17 -12.71
C ALA A 237 -2.06 7.59 -14.02
N GLY A 238 -2.15 6.27 -14.17
CA GLY A 238 -1.62 5.52 -15.31
C GLY A 238 -2.59 5.43 -16.48
N ASP A 239 -2.52 4.33 -17.22
CA ASP A 239 -3.29 4.09 -18.45
C ASP A 239 -4.81 4.23 -18.26
N HIS A 240 -5.37 3.66 -17.19
CA HIS A 240 -6.80 3.80 -16.87
C HIS A 240 -7.22 5.25 -16.63
N ALA A 241 -6.39 6.04 -15.95
CA ALA A 241 -6.70 7.45 -15.74
C ALA A 241 -6.67 8.26 -17.04
N LEU A 242 -5.72 7.96 -17.92
CA LEU A 242 -5.57 8.67 -19.21
C LEU A 242 -6.58 8.23 -20.24
N ASN A 243 -6.88 6.94 -20.34
CA ASN A 243 -7.70 6.37 -21.42
C ASN A 243 -9.13 6.10 -20.99
N ASP A 244 -9.34 5.37 -19.87
CA ASP A 244 -10.68 4.95 -19.46
C ASP A 244 -11.41 6.05 -18.67
N MET A 245 -10.69 6.89 -17.92
CA MET A 245 -11.29 8.03 -17.23
C MET A 245 -11.38 9.28 -18.11
N ALA A 246 -10.24 9.77 -18.60
CA ALA A 246 -10.11 11.09 -19.23
C ALA A 246 -9.97 11.06 -20.75
N GLY A 247 -9.90 9.87 -21.36
CA GLY A 247 -9.70 9.73 -22.80
C GLY A 247 -10.92 10.15 -23.63
N ASP A 248 -10.73 10.20 -24.95
CA ASP A 248 -11.77 10.64 -25.90
C ASP A 248 -12.53 9.47 -26.55
N LYS A 249 -12.18 8.21 -26.22
CA LYS A 249 -12.91 7.04 -26.71
C LYS A 249 -14.34 7.02 -26.18
N PRO A 250 -15.32 6.50 -26.95
CA PRO A 250 -16.73 6.50 -26.54
C PRO A 250 -17.02 5.83 -25.19
N GLN A 251 -16.20 4.87 -24.79
CA GLN A 251 -16.33 4.13 -23.53
C GLN A 251 -15.61 4.79 -22.32
N SER A 252 -14.87 5.87 -22.55
CA SER A 252 -14.25 6.59 -21.43
C SER A 252 -15.31 7.27 -20.56
N TRP A 253 -15.03 7.40 -19.27
CA TRP A 253 -15.95 8.05 -18.33
C TRP A 253 -16.25 9.50 -18.72
N LYS A 254 -15.24 10.25 -19.17
CA LYS A 254 -15.39 11.60 -19.71
C LYS A 254 -16.41 11.62 -20.86
N SER A 255 -16.27 10.71 -21.83
CA SER A 255 -17.16 10.65 -23.00
C SER A 255 -18.57 10.18 -22.65
N ILE A 256 -18.69 9.20 -21.73
CA ILE A 256 -19.99 8.71 -21.23
C ILE A 256 -20.72 9.86 -20.54
N LEU A 257 -20.08 10.53 -19.59
CA LEU A 257 -20.67 11.66 -18.86
C LEU A 257 -21.01 12.83 -19.79
N GLY A 258 -20.15 13.12 -20.76
CA GLY A 258 -20.41 14.17 -21.76
C GLY A 258 -21.66 13.91 -22.60
N ARG A 259 -21.88 12.66 -23.05
CA ARG A 259 -23.12 12.27 -23.77
C ARG A 259 -24.37 12.37 -22.92
N GLU A 260 -24.23 12.21 -21.60
CA GLU A 260 -25.31 12.37 -20.64
C GLU A 260 -25.53 13.83 -20.19
N GLY A 261 -24.78 14.78 -20.76
CA GLY A 261 -24.95 16.21 -20.53
C GLY A 261 -24.16 16.79 -19.35
N PHE A 262 -23.25 16.02 -18.77
CA PHE A 262 -22.37 16.50 -17.68
C PHE A 262 -21.12 17.17 -18.25
N ALA A 263 -20.75 18.35 -17.73
CA ALA A 263 -19.40 18.88 -17.90
C ALA A 263 -18.42 18.04 -17.04
N THR A 264 -17.23 17.78 -17.57
CA THR A 264 -16.23 16.97 -16.83
C THR A 264 -14.93 17.70 -16.71
N GLU A 265 -14.22 17.53 -15.57
CA GLU A 265 -12.89 18.04 -15.33
C GLU A 265 -12.00 16.90 -14.77
N PRO A 266 -11.16 16.27 -15.58
CA PRO A 266 -10.21 15.27 -15.13
C PRO A 266 -9.06 15.88 -14.31
N VAL A 267 -8.74 15.26 -13.18
CA VAL A 267 -7.60 15.57 -12.33
C VAL A 267 -6.64 14.37 -12.40
N LEU A 268 -5.59 14.48 -13.20
CA LEU A 268 -4.67 13.37 -13.49
C LEU A 268 -3.55 13.29 -12.44
N LYS A 269 -3.94 13.01 -11.18
CA LYS A 269 -3.04 12.75 -10.07
C LYS A 269 -3.37 11.42 -9.41
N GLY A 270 -2.36 10.57 -9.24
CA GLY A 270 -2.50 9.33 -8.47
C GLY A 270 -2.55 9.59 -6.97
N THR A 271 -3.11 8.65 -6.20
CA THR A 271 -3.17 8.78 -4.74
C THR A 271 -1.79 8.84 -4.09
N GLY A 272 -0.75 8.29 -4.74
CA GLY A 272 0.65 8.43 -4.31
C GLY A 272 1.24 9.83 -4.42
N GLU A 273 0.49 10.79 -4.99
CA GLU A 273 0.87 12.21 -5.02
C GLU A 273 0.25 13.02 -3.88
N TYR A 274 -0.55 12.40 -3.03
CA TYR A 274 -1.17 13.01 -1.86
C TYR A 274 -0.47 12.57 -0.58
N PRO A 275 0.26 13.47 0.11
CA PRO A 275 1.02 13.10 1.31
C PRO A 275 0.20 12.38 2.36
N GLU A 276 -1.05 12.78 2.57
CA GLU A 276 -1.94 12.17 3.56
C GLU A 276 -2.30 10.71 3.22
N ILE A 277 -2.34 10.37 1.94
CA ILE A 277 -2.53 8.97 1.49
C ILE A 277 -1.22 8.19 1.67
N VAL A 278 -0.09 8.79 1.31
CA VAL A 278 1.22 8.15 1.47
C VAL A 278 1.50 7.83 2.95
N ASP A 279 1.10 8.72 3.87
CA ASP A 279 1.24 8.51 5.31
C ASP A 279 0.53 7.22 5.80
N ILE A 280 -0.60 6.82 5.20
CA ILE A 280 -1.26 5.55 5.54
C ILE A 280 -0.38 4.35 5.19
N TRP A 281 0.22 4.32 3.99
CA TRP A 281 1.15 3.26 3.61
C TRP A 281 2.42 3.25 4.48
N ILE A 282 2.90 4.44 4.87
CA ILE A 282 4.05 4.56 5.79
C ILE A 282 3.73 3.99 7.16
N ASP A 283 2.52 4.21 7.68
CA ASP A 283 2.09 3.65 8.96
C ASP A 283 1.99 2.12 8.89
N HIS A 284 1.42 1.57 7.82
CA HIS A 284 1.39 0.12 7.58
C HIS A 284 2.82 -0.47 7.47
N LEU A 285 3.72 0.22 6.76
CA LEU A 285 5.13 -0.18 6.70
C LEU A 285 5.77 -0.16 8.08
N ARG A 286 5.54 0.90 8.87
CA ARG A 286 6.10 1.03 10.23
C ARG A 286 5.65 -0.11 11.13
N GLU A 287 4.39 -0.50 11.04
CA GLU A 287 3.84 -1.61 11.81
C GLU A 287 4.59 -2.92 11.52
N VAL A 288 4.78 -3.28 10.25
CA VAL A 288 5.46 -4.53 9.89
C VAL A 288 6.97 -4.45 10.09
N PHE A 289 7.59 -3.29 9.85
CA PHE A 289 9.03 -3.09 10.01
C PHE A 289 9.48 -3.20 11.47
N ASN A 290 8.64 -2.78 12.42
CA ASN A 290 8.89 -2.90 13.85
C ASN A 290 8.80 -4.35 14.35
N ARG A 291 8.22 -5.25 13.55
CA ARG A 291 8.15 -6.69 13.86
C ARG A 291 9.31 -7.50 13.25
N LEU A 292 10.14 -6.86 12.42
CA LEU A 292 11.36 -7.47 11.89
C LEU A 292 12.47 -7.44 12.99
#